data_bf735ef1ea9a21bcf41e2965a9f4ce1a
#
_entry.id   bf735ef1ea9a21bcf41e2965a9f4ce1a
#
_cell.length_a   1.000
_cell.length_b   1.000
_cell.length_c   1.000
_cell.angle_alpha   90.00
_cell.angle_beta   90.00
_cell.angle_gamma   90.00
#
_symmetry.space_group_name_H-M   'P 1'
#
loop_
_entity.id
_entity.type
_entity.pdbx_description
1 polymer ?
#
loop_
_entity_poly.entity_id
_entity_poly.type
_entity_poly.pdbx_seq_one_letter_code
_entity_poly.pdbx_strand_id
1 'polypeptide(L)'
;MVRPIGLLRAGYPYLKTLGMRRITNFPYDVAFGKDDILYVLIRSSGTAFVRVWTFDDAEQLSDELIGPKYTIGGYGTDEGKFQWPVQIITNTEGQLIISDEATHTISKFNTDGEFVSRWGTEGSGTGQFRGPAGISFTPDGNLIVIDALNNRVQEYTENGEFIGEFG
;
A
#
# COMPACT_ATOMS: atom_id res chain seq x y z
N MET A 1 -17.00 -18.04 -19.03
CA MET A 1 -16.29 -16.84 -18.50
C MET A 1 -16.87 -15.62 -19.21
N VAL A 2 -17.57 -14.73 -18.52
CA VAL A 2 -18.18 -13.54 -19.14
C VAL A 2 -17.09 -12.46 -19.20
N ARG A 3 -16.66 -12.10 -20.39
CA ARG A 3 -15.69 -11.03 -20.61
C ARG A 3 -16.38 -9.67 -20.40
N PRO A 4 -15.82 -8.76 -19.58
CA PRO A 4 -16.38 -7.41 -19.42
C PRO A 4 -16.29 -6.65 -20.75
N ILE A 5 -17.42 -6.36 -21.36
CA ILE A 5 -17.54 -5.73 -22.70
C ILE A 5 -16.85 -4.34 -22.75
N GLY A 6 -16.73 -3.65 -21.61
CA GLY A 6 -16.11 -2.31 -21.52
C GLY A 6 -14.61 -2.28 -21.80
N LEU A 7 -13.86 -3.31 -21.40
CA LEU A 7 -12.41 -3.38 -21.59
C LEU A 7 -11.99 -3.67 -23.04
N LEU A 8 -12.86 -4.31 -23.81
CA LEU A 8 -12.60 -4.58 -25.23
C LEU A 8 -12.59 -3.31 -26.10
N ARG A 9 -13.25 -2.24 -25.67
CA ARG A 9 -13.31 -0.97 -26.42
C ARG A 9 -12.10 -0.05 -26.21
N ALA A 10 -11.30 -0.28 -25.14
CA ALA A 10 -10.14 0.55 -24.80
C ALA A 10 -8.83 0.06 -25.44
N GLY A 11 -8.85 -0.99 -26.26
CA GLY A 11 -7.65 -1.53 -26.91
C GLY A 11 -6.75 -2.38 -26.02
N TYR A 12 -7.14 -2.60 -24.74
CA TYR A 12 -6.41 -3.46 -23.81
C TYR A 12 -7.07 -4.84 -23.74
N PRO A 13 -6.35 -5.93 -24.06
CA PRO A 13 -6.92 -7.26 -23.91
C PRO A 13 -7.18 -7.57 -22.44
N TYR A 14 -8.39 -8.04 -22.13
CA TYR A 14 -8.66 -8.62 -20.83
C TYR A 14 -7.89 -9.93 -20.70
N LEU A 15 -6.98 -10.02 -19.73
CA LEU A 15 -6.18 -11.21 -19.48
C LEU A 15 -6.88 -12.14 -18.49
N LYS A 16 -7.13 -11.65 -17.30
CA LYS A 16 -7.77 -12.45 -16.24
C LYS A 16 -8.34 -11.56 -15.12
N THR A 17 -9.21 -12.11 -14.30
CA THR A 17 -9.63 -11.54 -13.03
C THR A 17 -8.82 -12.17 -11.92
N LEU A 18 -8.20 -11.35 -11.09
CA LEU A 18 -7.50 -11.78 -9.88
C LEU A 18 -8.43 -11.62 -8.68
N GLY A 19 -8.46 -12.65 -7.83
CA GLY A 19 -9.32 -12.67 -6.65
C GLY A 19 -10.80 -12.89 -6.98
N MET A 20 -11.49 -13.65 -6.16
CA MET A 20 -12.94 -13.81 -6.18
C MET A 20 -13.59 -13.13 -4.98
N ARG A 21 -14.94 -13.03 -5.02
CA ARG A 21 -15.84 -12.31 -4.11
C ARG A 21 -15.54 -12.38 -2.62
N ARG A 22 -14.73 -13.33 -2.14
CA ARG A 22 -14.44 -13.50 -0.70
C ARG A 22 -13.00 -13.17 -0.32
N ILE A 23 -12.12 -12.96 -1.31
CA ILE A 23 -10.68 -12.81 -1.07
C ILE A 23 -10.27 -11.32 -1.08
N THR A 24 -10.97 -10.48 -1.83
CA THR A 24 -10.73 -9.03 -1.93
C THR A 24 -11.99 -8.23 -1.60
N ASN A 25 -12.40 -8.24 -0.36
CA ASN A 25 -13.41 -7.29 0.09
C ASN A 25 -12.74 -5.92 0.26
N PHE A 26 -13.28 -4.89 -0.41
CA PHE A 26 -12.81 -3.50 -0.31
C PHE A 26 -11.33 -3.26 -0.70
N PRO A 27 -10.88 -3.73 -1.89
CA PRO A 27 -9.56 -3.37 -2.39
C PRO A 27 -9.51 -1.86 -2.61
N TYR A 28 -8.42 -1.24 -2.17
CA TYR A 28 -8.27 0.21 -2.21
C TYR A 28 -7.13 0.65 -3.12
N ASP A 29 -5.97 0.00 -3.01
CA ASP A 29 -4.79 0.29 -3.83
C ASP A 29 -3.99 -0.99 -4.10
N VAL A 30 -3.09 -0.95 -5.08
CA VAL A 30 -2.27 -2.09 -5.48
C VAL A 30 -0.83 -1.68 -5.75
N ALA A 31 0.12 -2.57 -5.45
CA ALA A 31 1.51 -2.41 -5.83
C ALA A 31 2.08 -3.74 -6.36
N PHE A 32 3.03 -3.64 -7.28
CA PHE A 32 3.80 -4.80 -7.74
C PHE A 32 5.08 -4.93 -6.93
N GLY A 33 5.34 -6.12 -6.43
CA GLY A 33 6.62 -6.50 -5.86
C GLY A 33 7.55 -7.14 -6.88
N LYS A 34 8.64 -7.73 -6.40
CA LYS A 34 9.51 -8.60 -7.18
C LYS A 34 8.82 -9.94 -7.44
N ASP A 35 9.32 -10.68 -8.44
CA ASP A 35 8.91 -12.06 -8.73
C ASP A 35 7.38 -12.22 -8.94
N ASP A 36 6.78 -11.28 -9.68
CA ASP A 36 5.34 -11.26 -10.01
C ASP A 36 4.40 -11.22 -8.79
N ILE A 37 4.91 -10.76 -7.65
CA ILE A 37 4.09 -10.55 -6.46
C ILE A 37 3.18 -9.33 -6.67
N LEU A 38 1.89 -9.49 -6.36
CA LEU A 38 0.90 -8.44 -6.31
C LEU A 38 0.47 -8.21 -4.86
N TYR A 39 0.66 -7.00 -4.39
CA TYR A 39 0.14 -6.52 -3.11
C TYR A 39 -1.17 -5.79 -3.33
N VAL A 40 -2.20 -6.14 -2.58
CA VAL A 40 -3.49 -5.44 -2.61
C VAL A 40 -3.81 -4.89 -1.24
N LEU A 41 -3.84 -3.56 -1.14
CA LEU A 41 -4.22 -2.86 0.07
C LEU A 41 -5.73 -2.94 0.24
N ILE A 42 -6.16 -3.39 1.40
CA ILE A 42 -7.57 -3.55 1.75
C ILE A 42 -7.88 -2.66 2.95
N ARG A 43 -8.94 -1.87 2.84
CA ARG A 43 -9.45 -1.09 3.95
C ARG A 43 -10.96 -0.98 3.94
N SER A 44 -11.53 -1.03 5.13
CA SER A 44 -12.92 -0.65 5.42
C SER A 44 -13.03 -0.30 6.90
N SER A 45 -14.21 0.08 7.37
CA SER A 45 -14.42 0.34 8.79
C SER A 45 -14.03 -0.88 9.64
N GLY A 46 -13.01 -0.72 10.48
CA GLY A 46 -12.46 -1.78 11.34
C GLY A 46 -11.66 -2.87 10.64
N THR A 47 -11.26 -2.65 9.38
CA THR A 47 -10.47 -3.63 8.61
C THR A 47 -9.41 -2.90 7.78
N ALA A 48 -8.14 -3.24 8.00
CA ALA A 48 -7.03 -2.71 7.21
C ALA A 48 -5.88 -3.73 7.19
N PHE A 49 -5.46 -4.15 6.00
CA PHE A 49 -4.33 -5.07 5.80
C PHE A 49 -3.93 -5.12 4.33
N VAL A 50 -2.78 -5.73 4.04
CA VAL A 50 -2.34 -6.03 2.68
C VAL A 50 -2.50 -7.51 2.40
N ARG A 51 -3.13 -7.87 1.29
CA ARG A 51 -3.13 -9.22 0.72
C ARG A 51 -1.97 -9.36 -0.24
N VAL A 52 -1.33 -10.51 -0.17
CA VAL A 52 -0.18 -10.85 -1.01
C VAL A 52 -0.55 -12.01 -1.92
N TRP A 53 -0.33 -11.85 -3.24
CA TRP A 53 -0.52 -12.89 -4.24
C TRP A 53 0.64 -12.97 -5.20
N THR A 54 0.82 -14.14 -5.81
CA THR A 54 1.50 -14.25 -7.10
C THR A 54 0.45 -14.23 -8.22
N PHE A 55 0.85 -13.86 -9.44
CA PHE A 55 -0.07 -13.85 -10.58
C PHE A 55 -0.62 -15.25 -10.89
N ASP A 56 0.15 -16.28 -10.63
CA ASP A 56 -0.25 -17.68 -10.87
C ASP A 56 -1.16 -18.19 -9.75
N ASP A 57 -0.87 -17.89 -8.51
CA ASP A 57 -1.66 -18.32 -7.35
C ASP A 57 -3.02 -17.61 -7.25
N ALA A 58 -3.13 -16.42 -7.83
CA ALA A 58 -4.39 -15.66 -7.85
C ALA A 58 -5.51 -16.38 -8.62
N GLU A 59 -5.19 -17.40 -9.42
CA GLU A 59 -6.15 -18.28 -10.08
C GLU A 59 -6.55 -19.48 -9.20
N GLN A 60 -5.76 -19.84 -8.22
CA GLN A 60 -6.04 -20.99 -7.33
C GLN A 60 -6.86 -20.53 -6.12
N LEU A 61 -8.14 -20.83 -6.18
CA LEU A 61 -9.15 -20.45 -5.19
C LEU A 61 -9.28 -21.46 -4.05
N SER A 62 -8.19 -21.97 -3.52
CA SER A 62 -8.30 -22.80 -2.32
C SER A 62 -8.33 -21.89 -1.09
N ASP A 63 -9.28 -22.13 -0.18
CA ASP A 63 -9.35 -21.48 1.13
C ASP A 63 -8.05 -21.66 1.96
N GLU A 64 -7.21 -22.63 1.59
CA GLU A 64 -5.90 -22.92 2.19
C GLU A 64 -4.84 -21.85 1.87
N LEU A 65 -4.99 -21.06 0.79
CA LEU A 65 -4.08 -19.96 0.43
C LEU A 65 -4.35 -18.67 1.24
N ILE A 66 -5.41 -18.63 2.03
CA ILE A 66 -5.79 -17.48 2.86
C ILE A 66 -5.16 -17.57 4.27
N GLY A 67 -3.95 -18.08 4.35
CA GLY A 67 -3.23 -18.16 5.61
C GLY A 67 -2.58 -16.81 6.02
N PRO A 68 -2.21 -16.64 7.30
CA PRO A 68 -1.61 -15.40 7.82
C PRO A 68 -0.35 -14.94 7.09
N LYS A 69 0.40 -15.85 6.46
CA LYS A 69 1.60 -15.53 5.68
C LYS A 69 1.33 -14.75 4.39
N TYR A 70 0.09 -14.68 3.95
CA TYR A 70 -0.34 -13.90 2.78
C TYR A 70 -1.05 -12.61 3.17
N THR A 71 -0.99 -12.23 4.44
CA THR A 71 -1.60 -11.01 4.96
C THR A 71 -0.56 -10.24 5.78
N ILE A 72 -0.32 -8.98 5.39
CA ILE A 72 0.58 -8.07 6.08
C ILE A 72 -0.25 -7.05 6.83
N GLY A 73 0.11 -6.77 8.08
CA GLY A 73 -0.55 -5.77 8.88
C GLY A 73 -1.82 -6.27 9.58
N GLY A 74 -2.78 -5.39 9.72
CA GLY A 74 -4.07 -5.59 10.41
C GLY A 74 -4.61 -4.28 10.93
N TYR A 75 -5.85 -4.25 11.36
CA TYR A 75 -6.46 -3.04 11.92
C TYR A 75 -5.93 -2.74 13.32
N GLY A 76 -5.48 -1.50 13.56
CA GLY A 76 -4.98 -1.03 14.86
C GLY A 76 -3.98 0.10 14.76
N THR A 77 -3.39 0.47 15.90
CA THR A 77 -2.38 1.53 16.03
C THR A 77 -0.98 1.01 16.39
N ASP A 78 -0.87 -0.25 16.79
CA ASP A 78 0.40 -0.88 17.12
C ASP A 78 1.35 -0.94 15.91
N GLU A 79 2.60 -1.28 16.15
CA GLU A 79 3.58 -1.50 15.09
C GLU A 79 3.07 -2.53 14.08
N GLY A 80 3.24 -2.21 12.79
CA GLY A 80 2.76 -3.05 11.70
C GLY A 80 1.24 -3.06 11.50
N LYS A 81 0.46 -2.24 12.20
CA LYS A 81 -0.99 -2.10 12.05
C LYS A 81 -1.36 -0.81 11.32
N PHE A 82 -2.57 -0.79 10.79
CA PHE A 82 -3.16 0.34 10.05
C PHE A 82 -4.54 0.68 10.60
N GLN A 83 -4.95 1.94 10.49
CA GLN A 83 -6.34 2.33 10.73
C GLN A 83 -7.06 2.71 9.43
N TRP A 84 -6.44 3.56 8.61
CA TRP A 84 -7.00 4.01 7.34
C TRP A 84 -5.91 4.20 6.28
N PRO A 85 -5.27 3.11 5.86
CA PRO A 85 -4.18 3.19 4.87
C PRO A 85 -4.72 3.66 3.52
N VAL A 86 -3.93 4.51 2.84
CA VAL A 86 -4.35 5.21 1.62
C VAL A 86 -3.61 4.70 0.40
N GLN A 87 -2.32 4.55 0.48
CA GLN A 87 -1.53 4.12 -0.67
C GLN A 87 -0.45 3.12 -0.27
N ILE A 88 -0.15 2.23 -1.20
CA ILE A 88 0.92 1.24 -1.11
C ILE A 88 1.83 1.37 -2.33
N ILE A 89 3.14 1.45 -2.10
CA ILE A 89 4.16 1.37 -3.14
C ILE A 89 5.26 0.41 -2.75
N THR A 90 6.08 0.02 -3.72
CA THR A 90 7.28 -0.78 -3.49
C THR A 90 8.52 0.00 -3.94
N ASN A 91 9.62 -0.19 -3.23
CA ASN A 91 10.93 0.30 -3.67
C ASN A 91 11.62 -0.70 -4.62
N THR A 92 12.81 -0.36 -5.07
CA THR A 92 13.62 -1.20 -5.96
C THR A 92 14.07 -2.52 -5.32
N GLU A 93 14.08 -2.60 -4.00
CA GLU A 93 14.37 -3.81 -3.25
C GLU A 93 13.15 -4.71 -3.03
N GLY A 94 11.94 -4.21 -3.36
CA GLY A 94 10.66 -4.90 -3.17
C GLY A 94 10.05 -4.69 -1.78
N GLN A 95 10.61 -3.79 -0.96
CA GLN A 95 10.04 -3.42 0.33
C GLN A 95 8.80 -2.57 0.13
N LEU A 96 7.85 -2.69 1.05
CA LEU A 96 6.58 -1.96 1.00
C LEU A 96 6.64 -0.67 1.79
N ILE A 97 6.09 0.40 1.23
CA ILE A 97 5.86 1.67 1.91
C ILE A 97 4.36 1.97 1.84
N ILE A 98 3.75 2.27 2.99
CA ILE A 98 2.31 2.45 3.11
C ILE A 98 2.02 3.73 3.88
N SER A 99 1.20 4.62 3.32
CA SER A 99 0.68 5.80 4.00
C SER A 99 -0.62 5.48 4.72
N ASP A 100 -0.82 6.06 5.91
CA ASP A 100 -2.06 5.92 6.70
C ASP A 100 -2.52 7.28 7.20
N GLU A 101 -3.65 7.75 6.67
CA GLU A 101 -4.17 9.10 6.97
C GLU A 101 -4.74 9.23 8.38
N ALA A 102 -5.22 8.14 9.00
CA ALA A 102 -5.79 8.18 10.33
C ALA A 102 -4.75 8.06 11.46
N THR A 103 -3.66 7.36 11.21
CA THR A 103 -2.54 7.31 12.18
C THR A 103 -1.51 8.40 11.94
N HIS A 104 -1.63 9.15 10.83
CA HIS A 104 -0.69 10.22 10.43
C HIS A 104 0.75 9.71 10.23
N THR A 105 0.89 8.50 9.68
CA THR A 105 2.19 7.84 9.57
C THR A 105 2.44 7.25 8.20
N ILE A 106 3.72 6.99 7.94
CA ILE A 106 4.21 6.14 6.85
C ILE A 106 4.84 4.90 7.49
N SER A 107 4.50 3.72 7.02
CA SER A 107 5.03 2.45 7.51
C SER A 107 5.82 1.72 6.43
N LYS A 108 6.94 1.11 6.80
CA LYS A 108 7.82 0.31 5.94
C LYS A 108 7.80 -1.16 6.39
N PHE A 109 7.73 -2.07 5.40
CA PHE A 109 7.80 -3.52 5.61
C PHE A 109 8.85 -4.13 4.69
N ASN A 110 9.47 -5.20 5.11
CA ASN A 110 10.38 -5.96 4.25
C ASN A 110 9.61 -6.85 3.24
N THR A 111 10.34 -7.54 2.38
CA THR A 111 9.77 -8.43 1.35
C THR A 111 9.01 -9.63 1.93
N ASP A 112 9.29 -10.02 3.17
CA ASP A 112 8.61 -11.09 3.89
C ASP A 112 7.35 -10.59 4.61
N GLY A 113 7.07 -9.28 4.54
CA GLY A 113 5.93 -8.64 5.17
C GLY A 113 6.11 -8.34 6.65
N GLU A 114 7.33 -8.40 7.15
CA GLU A 114 7.65 -8.01 8.53
C GLU A 114 7.80 -6.50 8.63
N PHE A 115 7.29 -5.94 9.71
CA PHE A 115 7.41 -4.51 10.03
C PHE A 115 8.87 -4.12 10.23
N VAL A 116 9.29 -3.04 9.55
CA VAL A 116 10.66 -2.51 9.64
C VAL A 116 10.69 -1.22 10.44
N SER A 117 9.87 -0.24 10.03
CA SER A 117 9.86 1.08 10.66
C SER A 117 8.55 1.83 10.39
N ARG A 118 8.32 2.86 11.21
CA ARG A 118 7.23 3.81 11.03
C ARG A 118 7.71 5.20 11.40
N TRP A 119 7.33 6.21 10.62
CA TRP A 119 7.60 7.61 10.95
C TRP A 119 6.39 8.48 10.69
N GLY A 120 6.44 9.70 11.21
CA GLY A 120 5.34 10.64 11.22
C GLY A 120 4.54 10.62 12.51
N THR A 121 3.99 11.76 12.83
CA THR A 121 3.04 11.98 13.94
C THR A 121 2.07 13.06 13.52
N GLU A 122 0.91 13.16 14.18
CA GLU A 122 -0.05 14.23 13.89
C GLU A 122 0.55 15.62 14.17
N GLY A 123 0.43 16.52 13.20
CA GLY A 123 0.85 17.93 13.36
C GLY A 123 1.19 18.60 12.05
N SER A 124 1.74 19.83 12.16
CA SER A 124 2.15 20.67 11.03
C SER A 124 3.65 21.02 11.04
N GLY A 125 4.41 20.56 12.00
CA GLY A 125 5.87 20.73 12.06
C GLY A 125 6.60 19.83 11.08
N THR A 126 7.93 19.97 11.02
CA THR A 126 8.81 19.11 10.24
C THR A 126 8.67 17.64 10.67
N GLY A 127 8.47 16.74 9.72
CA GLY A 127 8.29 15.32 10.00
C GLY A 127 6.92 14.95 10.59
N GLN A 128 6.02 15.91 10.75
CA GLN A 128 4.63 15.69 11.15
C GLN A 128 3.71 15.71 9.94
N PHE A 129 2.58 14.99 10.03
CA PHE A 129 1.58 14.93 8.97
C PHE A 129 0.17 15.24 9.48
N ARG A 130 -0.68 15.71 8.58
CA ARG A 130 -2.13 15.71 8.73
C ARG A 130 -2.75 15.05 7.51
N GLY A 131 -3.12 13.78 7.66
CA GLY A 131 -3.66 12.96 6.59
C GLY A 131 -2.66 12.75 5.44
N PRO A 132 -1.52 12.06 5.69
CA PRO A 132 -0.61 11.70 4.61
C PRO A 132 -1.33 10.79 3.62
N ALA A 133 -1.34 11.19 2.36
CA ALA A 133 -2.13 10.53 1.32
C ALA A 133 -1.21 9.91 0.26
N GLY A 134 -1.03 10.59 -0.88
CA GLY A 134 -0.21 10.10 -1.96
C GLY A 134 1.27 10.01 -1.60
N ILE A 135 1.90 8.92 -2.00
CA ILE A 135 3.34 8.70 -1.85
C ILE A 135 3.95 8.23 -3.17
N SER A 136 5.19 8.63 -3.45
CA SER A 136 5.91 8.19 -4.64
C SER A 136 7.41 8.32 -4.43
N PHE A 137 8.18 7.51 -5.13
CA PHE A 137 9.63 7.71 -5.19
C PHE A 137 10.01 8.72 -6.27
N THR A 138 10.99 9.57 -5.96
CA THR A 138 11.70 10.37 -6.95
C THR A 138 12.64 9.50 -7.78
N PRO A 139 13.14 9.98 -8.94
CA PRO A 139 14.17 9.27 -9.69
C PRO A 139 15.47 9.00 -8.89
N ASP A 140 15.75 9.84 -7.89
CA ASP A 140 16.92 9.72 -7.01
C ASP A 140 16.70 8.76 -5.83
N GLY A 141 15.48 8.17 -5.71
CA GLY A 141 15.13 7.19 -4.67
C GLY A 141 14.61 7.80 -3.37
N ASN A 142 14.40 9.12 -3.31
CA ASN A 142 13.76 9.76 -2.16
C ASN A 142 12.25 9.54 -2.19
N LEU A 143 11.61 9.53 -1.02
CA LEU A 143 10.17 9.41 -0.88
C LEU A 143 9.51 10.78 -0.81
N ILE A 144 8.56 11.03 -1.71
CA ILE A 144 7.66 12.18 -1.66
C ILE A 144 6.36 11.77 -0.99
N VAL A 145 5.89 12.58 -0.04
CA VAL A 145 4.65 12.36 0.71
C VAL A 145 3.75 13.59 0.58
N ILE A 146 2.54 13.40 0.09
CA ILE A 146 1.50 14.43 0.11
C ILE A 146 0.90 14.52 1.50
N ASP A 147 1.16 15.62 2.19
CA ASP A 147 0.60 15.97 3.51
C ASP A 147 -0.68 16.79 3.29
N ALA A 148 -1.77 16.09 2.96
CA ALA A 148 -2.94 16.64 2.30
C ALA A 148 -3.62 17.77 3.10
N LEU A 149 -3.82 17.59 4.39
CA LEU A 149 -4.51 18.59 5.23
C LEU A 149 -3.60 19.74 5.70
N ASN A 150 -2.29 19.63 5.46
CA ASN A 150 -1.34 20.74 5.64
C ASN A 150 -1.03 21.46 4.33
N ASN A 151 -1.62 21.04 3.19
CA ASN A 151 -1.42 21.64 1.86
C ASN A 151 0.05 21.74 1.45
N ARG A 152 0.85 20.70 1.74
CA ARG A 152 2.27 20.64 1.42
C ARG A 152 2.68 19.25 0.94
N VAL A 153 3.85 19.19 0.36
CA VAL A 153 4.57 17.96 0.03
C VAL A 153 5.85 17.93 0.86
N GLN A 154 6.13 16.79 1.46
CA GLN A 154 7.37 16.56 2.21
C GLN A 154 8.22 15.52 1.50
N GLU A 155 9.53 15.69 1.52
CA GLU A 155 10.52 14.79 0.95
C GLU A 155 11.34 14.13 2.06
N TYR A 156 11.56 12.83 1.92
CA TYR A 156 12.29 11.99 2.88
C TYR A 156 13.30 11.11 2.16
N THR A 157 14.35 10.72 2.86
CA THR A 157 15.11 9.53 2.43
C THR A 157 14.19 8.30 2.48
N GLU A 158 14.58 7.25 1.80
CA GLU A 158 13.86 5.96 1.83
C GLU A 158 13.72 5.37 3.27
N ASN A 159 14.57 5.81 4.19
CA ASN A 159 14.55 5.39 5.59
C ASN A 159 13.74 6.32 6.51
N GLY A 160 13.07 7.34 5.95
CA GLY A 160 12.21 8.25 6.70
C GLY A 160 12.91 9.45 7.32
N GLU A 161 14.15 9.76 6.91
CA GLU A 161 14.82 10.99 7.31
C GLU A 161 14.30 12.17 6.48
N PHE A 162 13.86 13.22 7.14
CA PHE A 162 13.35 14.42 6.47
C PHE A 162 14.43 15.15 5.67
N ILE A 163 14.11 15.48 4.41
CA ILE A 163 14.99 16.22 3.51
C ILE A 163 14.52 17.66 3.34
N GLY A 164 13.22 17.82 3.04
CA GLY A 164 12.66 19.13 2.74
C GLY A 164 11.16 19.12 2.57
N GLU A 165 10.58 20.29 2.35
CA GLU A 165 9.15 20.45 2.06
C GLU A 165 8.91 21.60 1.10
N PHE A 166 7.78 21.55 0.40
CA PHE A 166 7.29 22.61 -0.49
C PHE A 166 5.75 22.57 -0.58
N GLY A 167 5.15 23.73 -0.83
CA GLY A 167 3.69 23.91 -0.92
C GLY A 167 3.19 25.17 -0.24
#